data_99f5b0755e559af95561e2b14050eb2c
#
_entry.id   99f5b0755e559af95561e2b14050eb2c
#
_cell.length_a   1.000
_cell.length_b   1.000
_cell.length_c   1.000
_cell.angle_alpha   90.00
_cell.angle_beta   90.00
_cell.angle_gamma   90.00
#
_symmetry.space_group_name_H-M   'P 1'
#
loop_
_entity.id
_entity.type
_entity.pdbx_description
1 polymer ?
#
loop_
_entity_poly.entity_id
_entity_poly.type
_entity_poly.pdbx_seq_one_letter_code
_entity_poly.pdbx_strand_id
1 'polypeptide(L)'
;MKKICPNKINTINEKEILVVDVRENFEFKEYRIDVENIENIPLSEIDNKIQEFPDNREVILVCNNGLRSEMALKFLEQRGFRNLKFIEGGIVKWIQNHLKIIGNAPDIVSHSLSLDKTCGK
;
A
#
# COMPACT_ATOMS: atom_id res chain seq x y z
N MET A 1 -15.74 -4.15 1.55
CA MET A 1 -14.32 -4.44 1.79
C MET A 1 -13.49 -3.23 1.50
N LYS A 2 -12.44 -3.06 2.26
CA LYS A 2 -11.61 -1.84 2.18
C LYS A 2 -10.36 -2.04 1.33
N LYS A 3 -10.41 -2.91 0.35
CA LYS A 3 -9.31 -3.12 -0.57
C LYS A 3 -9.57 -2.40 -1.88
N ILE A 4 -8.50 -1.95 -2.52
CA ILE A 4 -8.56 -1.27 -3.80
C ILE A 4 -7.64 -1.96 -4.79
N CYS A 5 -8.12 -2.10 -6.02
CA CYS A 5 -7.33 -2.68 -7.10
C CYS A 5 -6.15 -1.77 -7.44
N PRO A 6 -4.94 -2.32 -7.66
CA PRO A 6 -3.82 -1.48 -8.09
C PRO A 6 -4.13 -0.59 -9.29
N ASN A 7 -4.87 -1.12 -10.25
CA ASN A 7 -5.18 -0.38 -11.48
C ASN A 7 -6.10 0.82 -11.25
N LYS A 8 -6.77 0.88 -10.11
CA LYS A 8 -7.68 1.98 -9.81
C LYS A 8 -7.01 3.15 -9.11
N ILE A 9 -5.76 3.01 -8.73
CA ILE A 9 -5.05 4.09 -8.06
C ILE A 9 -5.00 5.33 -8.94
N ASN A 10 -4.80 5.15 -10.25
CA ASN A 10 -4.72 6.28 -11.19
C ASN A 10 -6.06 6.99 -11.41
N THR A 11 -7.16 6.40 -10.95
CA THR A 11 -8.48 7.02 -11.11
C THR A 11 -8.85 7.90 -9.91
N ILE A 12 -8.02 7.89 -8.88
CA ILE A 12 -8.24 8.68 -7.67
C ILE A 12 -7.47 9.98 -7.78
N ASN A 13 -8.03 11.05 -7.26
CA ASN A 13 -7.31 12.31 -7.19
C ASN A 13 -6.15 12.16 -6.19
N GLU A 14 -4.95 12.05 -6.71
CA GLU A 14 -3.75 11.79 -5.88
C GLU A 14 -3.50 12.88 -4.84
N LYS A 15 -3.99 14.08 -5.07
CA LYS A 15 -3.82 15.17 -4.10
C LYS A 15 -4.66 14.97 -2.85
N GLU A 16 -5.71 14.16 -2.94
CA GLU A 16 -6.63 13.93 -1.82
C GLU A 16 -6.33 12.64 -1.07
N ILE A 17 -5.38 11.86 -1.54
CA ILE A 17 -5.01 10.60 -0.87
C ILE A 17 -3.58 10.66 -0.39
N LEU A 18 -3.30 9.88 0.64
CA LEU A 18 -1.95 9.60 1.09
C LEU A 18 -1.74 8.09 1.01
N VAL A 19 -0.71 7.67 0.31
CA VAL A 19 -0.31 6.27 0.28
C VAL A 19 0.72 6.05 1.38
N VAL A 20 0.48 5.06 2.22
CA VAL A 20 1.42 4.71 3.29
C VAL A 20 1.95 3.32 3.05
N ASP A 21 3.25 3.22 2.83
CA ASP A 21 3.94 1.94 2.68
C ASP A 21 4.28 1.46 4.08
N VAL A 22 3.70 0.33 4.48
CA VAL A 22 3.85 -0.18 5.85
C VAL A 22 4.95 -1.24 5.96
N ARG A 23 5.76 -1.37 4.89
CA ARG A 23 6.94 -2.24 4.95
C ARG A 23 8.05 -1.58 5.75
N GLU A 24 9.08 -2.35 6.07
CA GLU A 24 10.23 -1.79 6.75
C GLU A 24 10.97 -0.80 5.88
N ASN A 25 11.71 0.11 6.51
CA ASN A 25 12.38 1.20 5.80
C ASN A 25 13.34 0.70 4.73
N PHE A 26 14.08 -0.38 5.00
CA PHE A 26 15.02 -0.92 4.02
C PHE A 26 14.31 -1.44 2.77
N GLU A 27 13.12 -2.01 2.94
CA GLU A 27 12.32 -2.46 1.79
C GLU A 27 11.86 -1.28 0.95
N PHE A 28 11.40 -0.22 1.61
CA PHE A 28 10.93 0.99 0.94
C PHE A 28 12.03 1.67 0.15
N LYS A 29 13.24 1.69 0.69
CA LYS A 29 14.39 2.27 0.01
C LYS A 29 14.81 1.47 -1.21
N GLU A 30 14.65 0.16 -1.17
CA GLU A 30 15.06 -0.72 -2.26
C GLU A 30 14.14 -0.58 -3.46
N TYR A 31 12.84 -0.59 -3.22
CA TYR A 31 11.85 -0.34 -4.26
C TYR A 31 10.51 0.01 -3.63
N ARG A 32 9.70 0.76 -4.37
CA ARG A 32 8.37 1.17 -3.92
C ARG A 32 7.52 1.50 -5.12
N ILE A 33 6.20 1.58 -4.93
CA ILE A 33 5.32 2.00 -6.03
C ILE A 33 5.56 3.47 -6.36
N ASP A 34 5.43 3.81 -7.64
CA ASP A 34 5.69 5.18 -8.13
C ASP A 34 4.41 6.00 -8.08
N VAL A 35 4.14 6.59 -6.93
CA VAL A 35 3.01 7.50 -6.73
C VAL A 35 3.49 8.74 -6.01
N GLU A 36 2.78 9.86 -6.21
CA GLU A 36 3.26 11.15 -5.70
C GLU A 36 3.25 11.27 -4.18
N ASN A 37 2.12 10.99 -3.56
CA ASN A 37 1.97 11.20 -2.12
C ASN A 37 2.15 9.89 -1.39
N ILE A 38 3.40 9.51 -1.18
CA ILE A 38 3.72 8.26 -0.50
C ILE A 38 4.68 8.52 0.67
N GLU A 39 4.38 7.90 1.81
CA GLU A 39 5.23 7.92 2.98
C GLU A 39 5.45 6.50 3.46
N ASN A 40 6.57 6.28 4.13
CA ASN A 40 6.88 4.98 4.72
C ASN A 40 6.67 5.05 6.23
N ILE A 41 5.69 4.33 6.72
CA ILE A 41 5.45 4.18 8.15
C ILE A 41 5.34 2.68 8.41
N PRO A 42 6.44 2.04 8.82
CA PRO A 42 6.45 0.59 9.01
C PRO A 42 5.40 0.11 10.01
N LEU A 43 4.82 -1.05 9.74
CA LEU A 43 3.85 -1.64 10.65
C LEU A 43 4.40 -1.74 12.08
N SER A 44 5.70 -2.03 12.20
CA SER A 44 6.36 -2.12 13.51
C SER A 44 6.40 -0.80 14.27
N GLU A 45 6.22 0.34 13.58
CA GLU A 45 6.28 1.66 14.20
C GLU A 45 4.95 2.39 14.18
N ILE A 46 3.91 1.76 13.67
CA ILE A 46 2.65 2.45 13.39
C ILE A 46 2.01 3.02 14.65
N ASP A 47 2.12 2.30 15.76
CA ASP A 47 1.54 2.75 17.02
C ASP A 47 2.22 4.04 17.52
N ASN A 48 3.54 4.10 17.39
CA ASN A 48 4.30 5.28 17.81
C ASN A 48 4.10 6.47 16.89
N LYS A 49 3.66 6.23 15.66
CA LYS A 49 3.50 7.27 14.65
C LYS A 49 2.05 7.51 14.28
N ILE A 50 1.15 7.14 15.17
CA ILE A 50 -0.29 7.23 14.90
C ILE A 50 -0.72 8.66 14.56
N GLN A 51 -0.07 9.67 15.14
CA GLN A 51 -0.41 11.08 14.91
C GLN A 51 -0.05 11.54 13.50
N GLU A 52 0.80 10.79 12.79
CA GLU A 52 1.20 11.16 11.43
C GLU A 52 0.15 10.77 10.41
N PHE A 53 -0.86 10.01 10.82
CA PHE A 53 -1.95 9.64 9.91
C PHE A 53 -3.00 10.73 9.88
N PRO A 54 -3.33 11.24 8.69
CA PRO A 54 -4.38 12.25 8.58
C PRO A 54 -5.75 11.64 8.83
N ASP A 55 -6.64 12.42 9.43
CA ASP A 55 -8.02 12.00 9.62
C ASP A 55 -8.97 12.65 8.62
N ASN A 56 -8.46 13.56 7.80
CA ASN A 56 -9.25 14.32 6.81
C ASN A 56 -8.92 13.95 5.35
N ARG A 57 -8.13 12.90 5.16
CA ARG A 57 -7.75 12.42 3.81
C ARG A 57 -7.92 10.91 3.77
N GLU A 58 -8.13 10.40 2.57
CA GLU A 58 -8.11 8.96 2.38
C GLU A 58 -6.67 8.46 2.48
N VAL A 59 -6.47 7.37 3.21
CA VAL A 59 -5.17 6.71 3.34
C VAL A 59 -5.25 5.35 2.67
N ILE A 60 -4.31 5.08 1.77
CA ILE A 60 -4.21 3.80 1.09
C ILE A 60 -2.92 3.13 1.52
N LEU A 61 -3.05 1.98 2.16
CA LEU A 61 -1.93 1.24 2.71
C LEU A 61 -1.38 0.25 1.70
N VAL A 62 -0.06 0.08 1.67
CA VAL A 62 0.57 -0.86 0.74
C VAL A 62 1.68 -1.63 1.42
N CYS A 63 1.78 -2.92 1.06
CA CYS A 63 2.92 -3.78 1.40
C CYS A 63 3.17 -4.71 0.22
N ASN A 64 4.00 -5.72 0.38
CA ASN A 64 4.34 -6.57 -0.75
C ASN A 64 3.17 -7.41 -1.26
N ASN A 65 2.41 -8.04 -0.35
CA ASN A 65 1.34 -8.97 -0.74
C ASN A 65 -0.04 -8.64 -0.16
N GLY A 66 -0.14 -7.56 0.59
CA GLY A 66 -1.41 -7.13 1.19
C GLY A 66 -1.63 -7.54 2.63
N LEU A 67 -0.84 -8.48 3.17
CA LEU A 67 -1.08 -8.99 4.53
C LEU A 67 -0.76 -7.95 5.60
N ARG A 68 0.41 -7.33 5.53
CA ARG A 68 0.79 -6.30 6.50
C ARG A 68 -0.12 -5.08 6.38
N SER A 69 -0.52 -4.74 5.16
CA SER A 69 -1.43 -3.63 4.93
C SER A 69 -2.79 -3.89 5.58
N GLU A 70 -3.30 -5.09 5.46
CA GLU A 70 -4.57 -5.44 6.07
C GLU A 70 -4.48 -5.39 7.59
N MET A 71 -3.38 -5.86 8.16
CA MET A 71 -3.14 -5.77 9.60
C MET A 71 -3.09 -4.31 10.05
N ALA A 72 -2.38 -3.47 9.29
CA ALA A 72 -2.30 -2.05 9.59
C ALA A 72 -3.68 -1.39 9.55
N LEU A 73 -4.48 -1.76 8.55
CA LEU A 73 -5.82 -1.21 8.40
C LEU A 73 -6.67 -1.53 9.62
N LYS A 74 -6.65 -2.78 10.06
CA LYS A 74 -7.43 -3.20 11.23
C LYS A 74 -6.98 -2.47 12.49
N PHE A 75 -5.67 -2.30 12.65
CA PHE A 75 -5.13 -1.57 13.79
C PHE A 75 -5.61 -0.13 13.80
N LEU A 76 -5.52 0.54 12.65
CA LEU A 76 -5.94 1.93 12.53
C LEU A 76 -7.45 2.09 12.73
N GLU A 77 -8.24 1.14 12.25
CA GLU A 77 -9.68 1.17 12.47
C GLU A 77 -10.02 1.10 13.96
N GLN A 78 -9.28 0.29 14.71
CA GLN A 78 -9.47 0.19 16.15
C GLN A 78 -9.14 1.50 16.88
N ARG A 79 -8.32 2.35 16.24
CA ARG A 79 -7.97 3.66 16.78
C ARG A 79 -8.89 4.78 16.28
N GLY A 80 -9.94 4.44 15.52
CA GLY A 80 -10.94 5.41 15.10
C GLY A 80 -10.74 5.99 13.71
N PHE A 81 -9.72 5.57 12.97
CA PHE A 81 -9.54 6.03 11.60
C PHE A 81 -10.55 5.36 10.68
N ARG A 82 -11.09 6.09 9.72
CA ARG A 82 -12.19 5.60 8.89
C ARG A 82 -11.92 5.59 7.40
N ASN A 83 -11.18 6.57 6.89
CA ASN A 83 -10.95 6.68 5.45
C ASN A 83 -9.72 5.89 5.04
N LEU A 84 -9.83 4.56 5.13
CA LEU A 84 -8.72 3.65 4.93
C LEU A 84 -9.05 2.63 3.86
N LYS A 85 -8.05 2.35 3.01
CA LYS A 85 -8.06 1.24 2.08
C LYS A 85 -6.68 0.62 2.04
N PHE A 86 -6.56 -0.57 1.48
CA PHE A 86 -5.26 -1.16 1.21
C PHE A 86 -5.24 -1.71 -0.21
N ILE A 87 -4.04 -1.74 -0.81
CA ILE A 87 -3.91 -2.22 -2.18
C ILE A 87 -4.00 -3.73 -2.21
N GLU A 88 -4.98 -4.23 -2.93
CA GLU A 88 -5.22 -5.67 -3.09
C GLU A 88 -4.01 -6.32 -3.75
N GLY A 89 -3.47 -7.36 -3.13
CA GLY A 89 -2.32 -8.09 -3.67
C GLY A 89 -0.99 -7.35 -3.55
N GLY A 90 -0.99 -6.13 -3.05
CA GLY A 90 0.21 -5.36 -2.77
C GLY A 90 1.08 -5.06 -3.97
N ILE A 91 2.37 -4.86 -3.71
CA ILE A 91 3.32 -4.50 -4.76
C ILE A 91 3.50 -5.64 -5.76
N VAL A 92 3.39 -6.89 -5.32
CA VAL A 92 3.47 -8.05 -6.23
C VAL A 92 2.43 -7.91 -7.35
N LYS A 93 1.18 -7.67 -6.97
CA LYS A 93 0.12 -7.51 -7.97
C LYS A 93 0.30 -6.24 -8.79
N TRP A 94 0.79 -5.18 -8.16
CA TRP A 94 1.11 -3.92 -8.83
C TRP A 94 2.09 -4.16 -9.99
N ILE A 95 3.17 -4.89 -9.71
CA ILE A 95 4.18 -5.21 -10.72
C ILE A 95 3.62 -6.14 -11.79
N GLN A 96 2.83 -7.14 -11.40
CA GLN A 96 2.22 -8.07 -12.35
C GLN A 96 1.26 -7.37 -13.30
N ASN A 97 0.68 -6.26 -12.87
CA ASN A 97 -0.20 -5.46 -13.72
C ASN A 97 0.57 -4.37 -14.48
N HIS A 98 1.89 -4.45 -14.52
CA HIS A 98 2.78 -3.55 -15.28
C HIS A 98 2.69 -2.10 -14.83
N LEU A 99 2.40 -1.86 -13.57
CA LEU A 99 2.39 -0.52 -13.01
C LEU A 99 3.81 -0.17 -12.54
N LYS A 100 4.11 1.12 -12.55
CA LYS A 100 5.49 1.58 -12.34
C LYS A 100 5.93 1.53 -10.90
N ILE A 101 7.19 1.18 -10.70
CA ILE A 101 7.85 1.24 -9.39
C ILE A 101 9.11 2.10 -9.50
N ILE A 102 9.57 2.57 -8.35
CA ILE A 102 10.88 3.22 -8.21
C ILE A 102 11.81 2.20 -7.56
N GLY A 103 13.00 2.04 -8.10
CA GLY A 103 13.98 1.10 -7.58
C GLY A 103 13.92 -0.25 -8.29
N ASN A 104 14.60 -1.23 -7.72
CA ASN A 104 14.77 -2.54 -8.34
C ASN A 104 14.17 -3.63 -7.46
N ALA A 105 13.01 -4.13 -7.86
CA ALA A 105 12.38 -5.25 -7.16
C ALA A 105 13.15 -6.55 -7.43
N PRO A 106 13.37 -7.39 -6.41
CA PRO A 106 13.97 -8.69 -6.63
C PRO A 106 13.15 -9.54 -7.58
N ASP A 107 13.82 -10.44 -8.31
CA ASP A 107 13.14 -11.32 -9.25
C ASP A 107 12.02 -12.12 -8.60
N ILE A 108 12.22 -12.53 -7.35
CA ILE A 108 11.20 -13.30 -6.65
C ILE A 108 9.89 -12.52 -6.50
N VAL A 109 9.97 -11.21 -6.39
CA VAL A 109 8.77 -10.36 -6.34
C VAL A 109 8.15 -10.27 -7.73
N SER A 110 8.98 -10.01 -8.75
CA SER A 110 8.52 -9.85 -10.13
C SER A 110 7.95 -11.12 -10.72
N HIS A 111 8.49 -12.27 -10.32
CA HIS A 111 8.11 -13.58 -10.84
C HIS A 111 7.39 -14.46 -9.82
N SER A 112 6.81 -13.85 -8.79
CA SER A 112 5.98 -14.58 -7.84
C SER A 112 4.86 -15.32 -8.58
N LEU A 113 4.42 -16.44 -8.00
CA LEU A 113 3.32 -17.20 -8.55
C LEU A 113 2.18 -16.26 -8.90
N SER A 114 1.60 -16.55 -10.05
CA SER A 114 0.59 -15.67 -10.59
C SER A 114 -0.57 -15.53 -9.64
N LEU A 115 -0.70 -14.33 -9.15
CA LEU A 115 -1.94 -13.92 -8.54
C LEU A 115 -2.90 -13.62 -9.69
N ASP A 116 -4.16 -13.70 -9.41
CA ASP A 116 -5.15 -13.26 -10.36
C ASP A 116 -4.85 -11.80 -10.68
N LYS A 117 -4.54 -11.51 -11.94
CA LYS A 117 -4.20 -10.16 -12.38
C LYS A 117 -5.42 -9.26 -12.41
N THR A 118 -6.61 -9.84 -12.47
CA THR A 118 -7.83 -9.05 -12.35
C THR A 118 -8.12 -8.85 -10.89
N CYS A 119 -8.63 -7.69 -10.56
CA CYS A 119 -9.02 -7.46 -9.18
C CYS A 119 -10.32 -8.18 -8.90
N GLY A 120 -10.41 -8.76 -7.71
CA GLY A 120 -11.64 -9.35 -7.25
C GLY A 120 -12.77 -8.33 -7.31
N LYS A 121 -13.92 -8.80 -7.62
CA LYS A 121 -15.09 -7.93 -7.77
C LYS A 121 -15.70 -7.56 -6.46
#